data_73229b9af9ffb568b770fe4be55c6b5d
#
_entry.id   73229b9af9ffb568b770fe4be55c6b5d
#
_cell.length_a   1.000
_cell.length_b   1.000
_cell.length_c   1.000
_cell.angle_alpha   90.00
_cell.angle_beta   90.00
_cell.angle_gamma   90.00
#
_symmetry.space_group_name_H-M   'P 1'
#
loop_
_entity.id
_entity.type
_entity.pdbx_description
1 polymer ?
#
loop_
_entity_poly.entity_id
_entity_poly.type
_entity_poly.pdbx_seq_one_letter_code
_entity_poly.pdbx_strand_id
1 'polypeptide(L)'
;HKTMESYAQAKAKLFAWPGLKGAVINIDDPASEEMIAKAREHGVPVWATTQNGTHKVADHLLEARNVELTGAGTNFTLVVDGVENAVHLPQVGSFNVSNAMEAVAALLVPGYSLEVVLPLIGTLPSPPGRMQLLTAMDSLIGVVDYSHTPDALEKALLSLRPVAEARHGKLWVVFGCGGDRDSGKRPIMGALAAKLADHVIVTSDNPRSENPQKIIDDIVGNLTDVRTEVDRRAAIMSAVLEAAPEDVVLVAGKGHETYQIIEGVHHYFSDQEVVKAAFNERRIRTLK
;
A
#
# COMPACT_ATOMS: atom_id res chain seq x y z
N HIS A 1 -5.12 -5.93 -22.19
CA HIS A 1 -6.54 -5.53 -22.26
C HIS A 1 -6.64 -4.07 -22.70
N LYS A 2 -7.54 -3.75 -23.62
CA LYS A 2 -7.69 -2.38 -24.14
C LYS A 2 -8.68 -1.55 -23.32
N THR A 3 -9.55 -2.19 -22.52
CA THR A 3 -10.57 -1.55 -21.69
C THR A 3 -10.64 -2.22 -20.30
N MET A 4 -11.14 -1.50 -19.30
CA MET A 4 -11.38 -2.05 -17.95
C MET A 4 -12.41 -3.17 -17.97
N GLU A 5 -13.40 -3.09 -18.86
CA GLU A 5 -14.39 -4.15 -19.07
C GLU A 5 -13.73 -5.46 -19.57
N SER A 6 -12.87 -5.39 -20.61
CA SER A 6 -12.16 -6.57 -21.12
C SER A 6 -11.19 -7.16 -20.06
N TYR A 7 -10.69 -6.33 -19.18
CA TYR A 7 -9.87 -6.75 -18.05
C TYR A 7 -10.70 -7.48 -16.98
N ALA A 8 -11.87 -6.93 -16.60
CA ALA A 8 -12.80 -7.58 -15.66
C ALA A 8 -13.26 -8.93 -16.18
N GLN A 9 -13.67 -9.01 -17.47
CA GLN A 9 -14.08 -10.27 -18.13
C GLN A 9 -12.95 -11.32 -18.12
N ALA A 10 -11.70 -10.90 -18.30
CA ALA A 10 -10.58 -11.83 -18.22
C ALA A 10 -10.38 -12.38 -16.81
N LYS A 11 -10.57 -11.57 -15.78
CA LYS A 11 -10.52 -12.00 -14.36
C LYS A 11 -11.72 -12.89 -14.01
N ALA A 12 -12.90 -12.58 -14.49
CA ALA A 12 -14.11 -13.35 -14.23
C ALA A 12 -14.01 -14.82 -14.67
N LYS A 13 -13.15 -15.14 -15.64
CA LYS A 13 -12.88 -16.53 -16.05
C LYS A 13 -12.36 -17.42 -14.92
N LEU A 14 -11.69 -16.86 -13.91
CA LEU A 14 -11.24 -17.61 -12.73
C LEU A 14 -12.41 -18.25 -12.00
N PHE A 15 -13.53 -17.53 -11.90
CA PHE A 15 -14.72 -17.98 -11.16
C PHE A 15 -15.56 -19.02 -11.87
N ALA A 16 -15.21 -19.33 -13.12
CA ALA A 16 -15.77 -20.43 -13.91
C ALA A 16 -14.88 -21.68 -13.90
N TRP A 17 -13.79 -21.69 -13.11
CA TRP A 17 -12.83 -22.79 -13.14
C TRP A 17 -13.43 -24.07 -12.58
N PRO A 18 -13.30 -25.23 -13.29
CA PRO A 18 -13.84 -26.49 -12.82
C PRO A 18 -13.26 -26.92 -11.48
N GLY A 19 -14.14 -27.31 -10.54
CA GLY A 19 -13.74 -27.80 -9.22
C GLY A 19 -13.42 -26.70 -8.19
N LEU A 20 -13.71 -25.43 -8.49
CA LEU A 20 -13.57 -24.34 -7.53
C LEU A 20 -14.47 -24.60 -6.30
N LYS A 21 -13.90 -24.53 -5.09
CA LYS A 21 -14.60 -24.82 -3.83
C LYS A 21 -15.38 -23.62 -3.28
N GLY A 22 -14.95 -22.40 -3.63
CA GLY A 22 -15.57 -21.15 -3.25
C GLY A 22 -14.94 -19.99 -4.01
N ALA A 23 -15.69 -18.91 -4.15
CA ALA A 23 -15.28 -17.68 -4.81
C ALA A 23 -15.19 -16.56 -3.75
N VAL A 24 -13.98 -16.13 -3.41
CA VAL A 24 -13.78 -14.98 -2.54
C VAL A 24 -13.78 -13.71 -3.39
N ILE A 25 -14.70 -12.80 -3.10
CA ILE A 25 -14.95 -11.62 -3.94
C ILE A 25 -15.11 -10.38 -3.06
N ASN A 26 -14.27 -9.37 -3.29
CA ASN A 26 -14.45 -8.04 -2.72
C ASN A 26 -15.62 -7.33 -3.42
N ILE A 27 -16.71 -7.15 -2.70
CA ILE A 27 -17.95 -6.57 -3.26
C ILE A 27 -17.96 -5.05 -3.26
N ASP A 28 -16.93 -4.40 -2.72
CA ASP A 28 -16.71 -2.96 -2.87
C ASP A 28 -16.18 -2.61 -4.26
N ASP A 29 -15.61 -3.59 -5.00
CA ASP A 29 -15.19 -3.42 -6.39
C ASP A 29 -16.40 -3.42 -7.34
N PRO A 30 -16.52 -2.43 -8.25
CA PRO A 30 -17.60 -2.39 -9.25
C PRO A 30 -17.71 -3.63 -10.13
N ALA A 31 -16.57 -4.30 -10.41
CA ALA A 31 -16.54 -5.52 -11.23
C ALA A 31 -17.05 -6.78 -10.48
N SER A 32 -17.34 -6.67 -9.18
CA SER A 32 -17.75 -7.81 -8.35
C SER A 32 -19.04 -8.51 -8.83
N GLU A 33 -19.98 -7.76 -9.43
CA GLU A 33 -21.25 -8.31 -9.92
C GLU A 33 -21.04 -9.34 -11.02
N GLU A 34 -20.14 -9.05 -11.96
CA GLU A 34 -19.81 -10.00 -13.04
C GLU A 34 -19.14 -11.26 -12.47
N MET A 35 -18.25 -11.10 -11.49
CA MET A 35 -17.57 -12.23 -10.84
C MET A 35 -18.54 -13.09 -10.05
N ILE A 36 -19.48 -12.49 -9.31
CA ILE A 36 -20.54 -13.19 -8.57
C ILE A 36 -21.45 -13.96 -9.54
N ALA A 37 -21.89 -13.30 -10.61
CA ALA A 37 -22.72 -13.94 -11.61
C ALA A 37 -22.02 -15.17 -12.22
N LYS A 38 -20.73 -15.04 -12.53
CA LYS A 38 -19.92 -16.11 -13.09
C LYS A 38 -19.74 -17.30 -12.13
N ALA A 39 -19.46 -17.02 -10.86
CA ALA A 39 -19.39 -18.06 -9.83
C ALA A 39 -20.72 -18.83 -9.69
N ARG A 40 -21.84 -18.11 -9.65
CA ARG A 40 -23.19 -18.70 -9.51
C ARG A 40 -23.61 -19.52 -10.71
N GLU A 41 -23.29 -19.07 -11.93
CA GLU A 41 -23.53 -19.84 -13.18
C GLU A 41 -22.90 -21.23 -13.11
N HIS A 42 -21.80 -21.38 -12.37
CA HIS A 42 -21.06 -22.64 -12.21
C HIS A 42 -21.29 -23.34 -10.85
N GLY A 43 -22.26 -22.87 -10.06
CA GLY A 43 -22.62 -23.46 -8.78
C GLY A 43 -21.53 -23.30 -7.69
N VAL A 44 -20.66 -22.28 -7.82
CA VAL A 44 -19.59 -22.00 -6.86
C VAL A 44 -20.11 -21.11 -5.74
N PRO A 45 -19.98 -21.51 -4.45
CA PRO A 45 -20.36 -20.68 -3.31
C PRO A 45 -19.58 -19.36 -3.28
N VAL A 46 -20.28 -18.25 -2.98
CA VAL A 46 -19.70 -16.90 -2.93
C VAL A 46 -19.42 -16.48 -1.49
N TRP A 47 -18.16 -16.16 -1.22
CA TRP A 47 -17.66 -15.54 0.01
C TRP A 47 -17.37 -14.08 -0.26
N ALA A 48 -18.27 -13.20 0.15
CA ALA A 48 -18.13 -11.76 -0.08
C ALA A 48 -17.32 -11.10 1.05
N THR A 49 -16.46 -10.15 0.68
CA THR A 49 -15.78 -9.27 1.64
C THR A 49 -16.16 -7.81 1.38
N THR A 50 -16.34 -7.00 2.43
CA THR A 50 -16.68 -5.57 2.31
C THR A 50 -16.20 -4.74 3.50
N GLN A 51 -15.87 -3.47 3.25
CA GLN A 51 -15.64 -2.44 4.26
C GLN A 51 -16.72 -1.34 4.24
N ASN A 52 -17.58 -1.34 3.20
CA ASN A 52 -18.55 -0.26 2.96
C ASN A 52 -19.97 -0.61 3.41
N GLY A 53 -20.17 -1.74 4.10
CA GLY A 53 -21.49 -2.20 4.52
C GLY A 53 -22.42 -2.55 3.35
N THR A 54 -21.87 -2.79 2.15
CA THR A 54 -22.65 -3.19 0.98
C THR A 54 -23.06 -4.63 1.11
N HIS A 55 -24.35 -4.91 1.06
CA HIS A 55 -24.85 -6.28 1.12
C HIS A 55 -25.29 -6.72 -0.28
N LYS A 56 -24.41 -7.42 -0.98
CA LYS A 56 -24.75 -8.15 -2.21
C LYS A 56 -25.09 -9.60 -1.84
N VAL A 57 -25.84 -10.26 -2.69
CA VAL A 57 -26.23 -11.66 -2.46
C VAL A 57 -24.99 -12.54 -2.45
N ALA A 58 -24.67 -13.10 -1.30
CA ALA A 58 -23.55 -14.00 -1.06
C ALA A 58 -23.99 -15.18 -0.16
N ASP A 59 -23.25 -16.27 -0.20
CA ASP A 59 -23.51 -17.42 0.70
C ASP A 59 -22.86 -17.18 2.06
N HIS A 60 -21.73 -16.47 2.07
CA HIS A 60 -21.02 -16.02 3.27
C HIS A 60 -20.58 -14.57 3.13
N LEU A 61 -20.62 -13.83 4.23
CA LEU A 61 -20.24 -12.41 4.27
C LEU A 61 -19.20 -12.14 5.38
N LEU A 62 -18.08 -11.53 4.97
CA LEU A 62 -17.09 -10.96 5.87
C LEU A 62 -17.14 -9.42 5.73
N GLU A 63 -17.41 -8.73 6.83
CA GLU A 63 -17.50 -7.28 6.87
C GLU A 63 -16.51 -6.71 7.89
N ALA A 64 -15.72 -5.72 7.51
CA ALA A 64 -14.93 -4.96 8.46
C ALA A 64 -15.67 -3.68 8.86
N ARG A 65 -15.82 -3.48 10.16
CA ARG A 65 -16.42 -2.30 10.80
C ARG A 65 -15.43 -1.62 11.73
N ASN A 66 -15.66 -0.36 12.06
CA ASN A 66 -14.87 0.40 13.03
C ASN A 66 -13.37 0.33 12.74
N VAL A 67 -12.99 0.54 11.47
CA VAL A 67 -11.60 0.47 11.03
C VAL A 67 -10.84 1.69 11.54
N GLU A 68 -9.84 1.46 12.40
CA GLU A 68 -8.99 2.47 13.01
C GLU A 68 -7.53 2.22 12.64
N LEU A 69 -6.92 3.19 11.96
CA LEU A 69 -5.51 3.16 11.57
C LEU A 69 -4.65 3.71 12.70
N THR A 70 -3.65 2.95 13.12
CA THR A 70 -2.73 3.34 14.19
C THR A 70 -1.27 3.27 13.73
N GLY A 71 -0.36 3.82 14.52
CA GLY A 71 1.08 3.70 14.25
C GLY A 71 1.64 2.27 14.39
N ALA A 72 0.86 1.32 14.94
CA ALA A 72 1.25 -0.08 15.13
C ALA A 72 0.49 -1.05 14.21
N GLY A 73 -0.41 -0.55 13.37
CA GLY A 73 -1.25 -1.37 12.50
C GLY A 73 -2.67 -0.85 12.39
N THR A 74 -3.62 -1.73 12.15
CA THR A 74 -5.05 -1.42 11.98
C THR A 74 -5.89 -2.26 12.93
N ASN A 75 -6.74 -1.60 13.73
CA ASN A 75 -7.76 -2.27 14.54
C ASN A 75 -9.09 -2.23 13.80
N PHE A 76 -9.85 -3.30 13.86
CA PHE A 76 -11.20 -3.33 13.29
C PHE A 76 -12.05 -4.45 13.89
N THR A 77 -13.36 -4.36 13.70
CA THR A 77 -14.30 -5.43 14.01
C THR A 77 -14.55 -6.24 12.74
N LEU A 78 -14.13 -7.51 12.73
CA LEU A 78 -14.47 -8.45 11.65
C LEU A 78 -15.78 -9.15 11.98
N VAL A 79 -16.77 -8.94 11.15
CA VAL A 79 -18.07 -9.62 11.24
C VAL A 79 -18.10 -10.74 10.22
N VAL A 80 -18.21 -11.98 10.67
CA VAL A 80 -18.31 -13.17 9.79
C VAL A 80 -19.68 -13.77 9.99
N ASP A 81 -20.52 -13.76 8.95
CA ASP A 81 -21.90 -14.25 8.97
C ASP A 81 -22.70 -13.76 10.21
N GLY A 82 -22.52 -12.48 10.59
CA GLY A 82 -23.18 -11.84 11.72
C GLY A 82 -22.47 -11.97 13.08
N VAL A 83 -21.38 -12.73 13.18
CA VAL A 83 -20.60 -12.89 14.43
C VAL A 83 -19.44 -11.90 14.45
N GLU A 84 -19.40 -11.03 15.47
CA GLU A 84 -18.38 -9.99 15.64
C GLU A 84 -17.12 -10.51 16.33
N ASN A 85 -15.96 -10.12 15.79
CA ASN A 85 -14.65 -10.46 16.31
C ASN A 85 -13.74 -9.23 16.29
N ALA A 86 -13.14 -8.88 17.42
CA ALA A 86 -12.13 -7.83 17.46
C ALA A 86 -10.81 -8.33 16.84
N VAL A 87 -10.25 -7.55 15.91
CA VAL A 87 -9.04 -7.93 15.17
C VAL A 87 -8.02 -6.79 15.22
N HIS A 88 -6.78 -7.16 15.48
CA HIS A 88 -5.61 -6.31 15.25
C HIS A 88 -4.80 -6.86 14.07
N LEU A 89 -4.61 -6.06 13.04
CA LEU A 89 -3.78 -6.37 11.88
C LEU A 89 -2.49 -5.51 11.98
N PRO A 90 -1.28 -6.10 12.07
CA PRO A 90 -0.04 -5.33 12.18
C PRO A 90 0.41 -4.71 10.84
N GLN A 91 -0.56 -4.31 10.02
CA GLN A 91 -0.37 -3.64 8.74
C GLN A 91 -1.26 -2.40 8.68
N VAL A 92 -0.78 -1.33 8.07
CA VAL A 92 -1.52 -0.08 7.91
C VAL A 92 -2.13 0.01 6.52
N GLY A 93 -3.33 0.59 6.45
CA GLY A 93 -4.05 0.86 5.21
C GLY A 93 -5.32 0.01 5.05
N SER A 94 -6.40 0.68 4.64
CA SER A 94 -7.71 0.04 4.46
C SER A 94 -7.67 -1.11 3.45
N PHE A 95 -6.85 -1.01 2.39
CA PHE A 95 -6.67 -2.08 1.43
C PHE A 95 -6.02 -3.34 2.05
N ASN A 96 -5.20 -3.21 3.11
CA ASN A 96 -4.67 -4.36 3.84
C ASN A 96 -5.76 -5.03 4.70
N VAL A 97 -6.76 -4.29 5.17
CA VAL A 97 -7.95 -4.88 5.81
C VAL A 97 -8.72 -5.74 4.80
N SER A 98 -8.96 -5.24 3.57
CA SER A 98 -9.56 -6.05 2.50
C SER A 98 -8.74 -7.31 2.23
N ASN A 99 -7.43 -7.17 2.03
CA ASN A 99 -6.53 -8.31 1.78
C ASN A 99 -6.59 -9.34 2.92
N ALA A 100 -6.61 -8.89 4.19
CA ALA A 100 -6.73 -9.77 5.35
C ALA A 100 -8.08 -10.51 5.37
N MET A 101 -9.20 -9.82 5.10
CA MET A 101 -10.52 -10.44 5.00
C MET A 101 -10.58 -11.48 3.88
N GLU A 102 -10.02 -11.17 2.72
CA GLU A 102 -9.94 -12.10 1.58
C GLU A 102 -9.08 -13.33 1.92
N ALA A 103 -7.97 -13.15 2.63
CA ALA A 103 -7.14 -14.25 3.12
C ALA A 103 -7.89 -15.12 4.14
N VAL A 104 -8.63 -14.51 5.07
CA VAL A 104 -9.49 -15.23 6.01
C VAL A 104 -10.53 -16.05 5.26
N ALA A 105 -11.29 -15.42 4.36
CA ALA A 105 -12.30 -16.10 3.56
C ALA A 105 -11.70 -17.28 2.77
N ALA A 106 -10.52 -17.09 2.16
CA ALA A 106 -9.83 -18.13 1.41
C ALA A 106 -9.41 -19.34 2.29
N LEU A 107 -9.18 -19.13 3.57
CA LEU A 107 -8.92 -20.21 4.53
C LEU A 107 -10.21 -20.86 5.05
N LEU A 108 -11.31 -20.11 5.15
CA LEU A 108 -12.61 -20.66 5.55
C LEU A 108 -13.21 -21.55 4.45
N VAL A 109 -13.00 -21.23 3.19
CA VAL A 109 -13.49 -22.03 2.02
C VAL A 109 -13.12 -23.51 2.12
N PRO A 110 -11.86 -23.94 2.40
CA PRO A 110 -11.51 -25.35 2.55
C PRO A 110 -11.94 -25.94 3.92
N GLY A 111 -12.56 -25.16 4.82
CA GLY A 111 -13.13 -25.65 6.07
C GLY A 111 -12.26 -25.41 7.32
N TYR A 112 -11.23 -24.56 7.29
CA TYR A 112 -10.57 -24.13 8.53
C TYR A 112 -11.56 -23.33 9.38
N SER A 113 -11.55 -23.54 10.70
CA SER A 113 -12.45 -22.80 11.59
C SER A 113 -11.94 -21.37 11.84
N LEU A 114 -12.85 -20.44 12.08
CA LEU A 114 -12.52 -19.05 12.38
C LEU A 114 -11.63 -18.91 13.62
N GLU A 115 -11.85 -19.77 14.64
CA GLU A 115 -11.04 -19.81 15.86
C GLU A 115 -9.55 -20.11 15.60
N VAL A 116 -9.25 -20.89 14.56
CA VAL A 116 -7.88 -21.19 14.14
C VAL A 116 -7.28 -20.05 13.30
N VAL A 117 -8.11 -19.43 12.45
CA VAL A 117 -7.64 -18.42 11.47
C VAL A 117 -7.44 -17.04 12.11
N LEU A 118 -8.33 -16.60 12.98
CA LEU A 118 -8.30 -15.25 13.58
C LEU A 118 -6.98 -14.91 14.30
N PRO A 119 -6.42 -15.78 15.17
CA PRO A 119 -5.16 -15.47 15.84
C PRO A 119 -3.98 -15.27 14.89
N LEU A 120 -4.05 -15.87 13.69
CA LEU A 120 -2.97 -15.74 12.69
C LEU A 120 -2.92 -14.34 12.08
N ILE A 121 -4.05 -13.62 12.02
CA ILE A 121 -4.10 -12.25 11.46
C ILE A 121 -3.17 -11.32 12.24
N GLY A 122 -3.19 -11.40 13.57
CA GLY A 122 -2.33 -10.59 14.45
C GLY A 122 -0.84 -10.88 14.31
N THR A 123 -0.48 -11.96 13.64
CA THR A 123 0.92 -12.37 13.41
C THR A 123 1.37 -12.16 11.96
N LEU A 124 0.49 -11.68 11.07
CA LEU A 124 0.82 -11.48 9.66
C LEU A 124 1.88 -10.38 9.51
N PRO A 125 3.09 -10.69 9.04
CA PRO A 125 4.06 -9.65 8.74
C PRO A 125 3.59 -8.81 7.56
N SER A 126 3.96 -7.52 7.54
CA SER A 126 3.78 -6.73 6.32
C SER A 126 4.60 -7.36 5.20
N PRO A 127 4.02 -7.60 4.02
CA PRO A 127 4.80 -8.03 2.87
C PRO A 127 5.92 -7.01 2.63
N PRO A 128 7.15 -7.45 2.32
CA PRO A 128 8.26 -6.52 2.07
C PRO A 128 7.89 -5.47 1.02
N GLY A 129 8.10 -4.19 1.36
CA GLY A 129 7.82 -3.07 0.47
C GLY A 129 6.35 -2.84 0.09
N ARG A 130 5.41 -3.33 0.91
CA ARG A 130 3.97 -3.07 0.78
C ARG A 130 3.45 -2.46 2.07
N MET A 131 3.34 -1.12 2.11
CA MET A 131 3.04 -0.36 3.33
C MET A 131 3.81 -0.91 4.54
N GLN A 132 5.08 -1.24 4.31
CA GLN A 132 5.92 -1.86 5.32
C GLN A 132 6.32 -0.83 6.37
N LEU A 133 5.82 -1.02 7.58
CA LEU A 133 6.15 -0.18 8.72
C LEU A 133 7.56 -0.46 9.23
N LEU A 134 8.29 0.61 9.47
CA LEU A 134 9.59 0.64 10.13
C LEU A 134 9.52 1.73 11.21
N THR A 135 9.85 1.40 12.44
CA THR A 135 9.76 2.35 13.56
C THR A 135 11.14 2.65 14.12
N ALA A 136 11.48 3.93 14.26
CA ALA A 136 12.68 4.39 14.93
C ALA A 136 12.53 4.32 16.45
N MET A 137 13.64 4.38 17.19
CA MET A 137 13.62 4.36 18.66
C MET A 137 12.96 5.61 19.26
N ASP A 138 13.00 6.73 18.55
CA ASP A 138 12.34 7.99 18.93
C ASP A 138 10.88 8.08 18.44
N SER A 139 10.31 6.95 18.05
CA SER A 139 8.93 6.79 17.57
C SER A 139 8.63 7.29 16.15
N LEU A 140 9.57 7.88 15.41
CA LEU A 140 9.36 8.23 14.00
C LEU A 140 8.95 6.97 13.22
N ILE A 141 7.91 7.12 12.40
CA ILE A 141 7.41 6.05 11.53
C ILE A 141 7.94 6.24 10.11
N GLY A 142 8.68 5.25 9.62
CA GLY A 142 9.01 5.11 8.20
C GLY A 142 8.11 4.06 7.55
N VAL A 143 7.64 4.33 6.35
CA VAL A 143 6.84 3.39 5.55
C VAL A 143 7.49 3.21 4.20
N VAL A 144 7.75 1.97 3.81
CA VAL A 144 8.27 1.65 2.47
C VAL A 144 7.16 0.99 1.66
N ASP A 145 6.86 1.56 0.49
CA ASP A 145 5.78 1.07 -0.37
C ASP A 145 6.15 1.01 -1.85
N TYR A 146 5.48 0.11 -2.58
CA TYR A 146 5.65 -0.08 -4.03
C TYR A 146 4.82 0.88 -4.89
N SER A 147 4.18 1.89 -4.31
CA SER A 147 3.32 2.85 -5.00
C SER A 147 4.08 3.62 -6.08
N HIS A 148 3.93 3.20 -7.34
CA HIS A 148 4.59 3.76 -8.51
C HIS A 148 3.61 4.24 -9.59
N THR A 149 2.32 4.33 -9.25
CA THR A 149 1.24 4.88 -10.08
C THR A 149 0.50 5.99 -9.31
N PRO A 150 -0.17 6.93 -10.00
CA PRO A 150 -0.95 7.98 -9.34
C PRO A 150 -1.95 7.44 -8.31
N ASP A 151 -2.78 6.47 -8.69
CA ASP A 151 -3.79 5.87 -7.81
C ASP A 151 -3.16 5.18 -6.58
N ALA A 152 -2.07 4.43 -6.77
CA ALA A 152 -1.40 3.78 -5.65
C ALA A 152 -0.76 4.79 -4.69
N LEU A 153 -0.12 5.85 -5.20
CA LEU A 153 0.48 6.90 -4.38
C LEU A 153 -0.60 7.67 -3.60
N GLU A 154 -1.72 8.01 -4.25
CA GLU A 154 -2.85 8.66 -3.60
C GLU A 154 -3.40 7.81 -2.45
N LYS A 155 -3.66 6.52 -2.68
CA LYS A 155 -4.16 5.59 -1.66
C LYS A 155 -3.17 5.42 -0.50
N ALA A 156 -1.88 5.35 -0.76
CA ALA A 156 -0.85 5.27 0.28
C ALA A 156 -0.84 6.54 1.15
N LEU A 157 -0.85 7.72 0.54
CA LEU A 157 -0.87 9.00 1.25
C LEU A 157 -2.16 9.18 2.06
N LEU A 158 -3.32 8.89 1.49
CA LEU A 158 -4.61 8.95 2.19
C LEU A 158 -4.68 7.96 3.37
N SER A 159 -4.06 6.80 3.25
CA SER A 159 -3.99 5.83 4.35
C SER A 159 -3.07 6.28 5.49
N LEU A 160 -2.03 7.06 5.20
CA LEU A 160 -1.05 7.51 6.22
C LEU A 160 -1.42 8.86 6.83
N ARG A 161 -2.23 9.68 6.17
CA ARG A 161 -2.66 10.99 6.68
C ARG A 161 -3.31 10.90 8.07
N PRO A 162 -4.32 10.02 8.31
CA PRO A 162 -4.90 9.86 9.65
C PRO A 162 -3.88 9.42 10.72
N VAL A 163 -2.89 8.60 10.34
CA VAL A 163 -1.83 8.16 11.26
C VAL A 163 -0.95 9.33 11.69
N ALA A 164 -0.55 10.20 10.75
CA ALA A 164 0.22 11.39 11.06
C ALA A 164 -0.58 12.38 11.92
N GLU A 165 -1.85 12.63 11.58
CA GLU A 165 -2.74 13.53 12.31
C GLU A 165 -3.00 13.04 13.75
N ALA A 166 -3.26 11.76 13.97
CA ALA A 166 -3.46 11.17 15.30
C ALA A 166 -2.21 11.30 16.19
N ARG A 167 -1.04 11.44 15.58
CA ARG A 167 0.24 11.65 16.26
C ARG A 167 0.62 13.13 16.40
N HIS A 168 -0.20 14.05 15.89
CA HIS A 168 0.11 15.47 15.75
C HIS A 168 1.37 15.77 14.94
N GLY A 169 1.74 14.85 14.04
CA GLY A 169 2.90 14.91 13.17
C GLY A 169 2.56 15.34 11.75
N LYS A 170 3.59 15.41 10.93
CA LYS A 170 3.55 15.72 9.50
C LYS A 170 3.70 14.46 8.65
N LEU A 171 3.11 14.48 7.46
CA LEU A 171 3.30 13.44 6.47
C LEU A 171 4.34 13.86 5.44
N TRP A 172 5.43 13.12 5.38
CA TRP A 172 6.49 13.26 4.39
C TRP A 172 6.32 12.23 3.28
N VAL A 173 6.70 12.59 2.06
CA VAL A 173 6.81 11.63 0.96
C VAL A 173 8.11 11.80 0.18
N VAL A 174 8.82 10.68 -0.04
CA VAL A 174 9.99 10.58 -0.91
C VAL A 174 9.65 9.62 -2.03
N PHE A 175 9.66 10.09 -3.28
CA PHE A 175 9.31 9.25 -4.43
C PHE A 175 9.96 9.73 -5.71
N GLY A 176 9.94 8.86 -6.72
CA GLY A 176 10.35 9.17 -8.08
C GLY A 176 9.54 8.37 -9.10
N CYS A 177 9.85 8.57 -10.37
CA CYS A 177 9.26 7.81 -11.48
C CYS A 177 10.33 7.08 -12.28
N GLY A 178 9.97 5.92 -12.84
CA GLY A 178 10.85 5.19 -13.73
C GLY A 178 10.99 5.86 -15.10
N GLY A 179 12.19 5.81 -15.67
CA GLY A 179 12.47 6.15 -17.06
C GLY A 179 12.02 5.00 -18.00
N ASP A 180 11.92 5.29 -19.29
CA ASP A 180 11.46 4.36 -20.35
C ASP A 180 10.09 3.75 -20.03
N ARG A 181 9.22 4.53 -19.41
CA ARG A 181 7.86 4.18 -18.99
C ARG A 181 6.91 5.35 -19.29
N ASP A 182 5.64 5.18 -18.93
CA ASP A 182 4.62 6.22 -19.07
C ASP A 182 5.06 7.52 -18.36
N SER A 183 5.41 8.54 -19.15
CA SER A 183 5.79 9.88 -18.67
C SER A 183 4.58 10.72 -18.28
N GLY A 184 3.40 10.41 -18.81
CA GLY A 184 2.16 11.15 -18.52
C GLY A 184 1.75 11.12 -17.05
N LYS A 185 2.16 10.08 -16.32
CA LYS A 185 1.90 9.99 -14.88
C LYS A 185 2.77 10.90 -14.01
N ARG A 186 3.92 11.40 -14.52
CA ARG A 186 4.91 12.18 -13.76
C ARG A 186 4.31 13.43 -13.11
N PRO A 187 3.71 14.36 -13.88
CA PRO A 187 3.12 15.57 -13.30
C PRO A 187 1.90 15.27 -12.41
N ILE A 188 1.15 14.19 -12.70
CA ILE A 188 0.01 13.78 -11.89
C ILE A 188 0.47 13.33 -10.50
N MET A 189 1.53 12.51 -10.42
CA MET A 189 2.10 12.06 -9.15
C MET A 189 2.70 13.23 -8.35
N GLY A 190 3.36 14.18 -9.03
CA GLY A 190 3.85 15.42 -8.39
C GLY A 190 2.73 16.23 -7.75
N ALA A 191 1.66 16.49 -8.50
CA ALA A 191 0.50 17.23 -8.02
C ALA A 191 -0.21 16.53 -6.84
N LEU A 192 -0.38 15.21 -6.90
CA LEU A 192 -0.97 14.41 -5.81
C LEU A 192 -0.10 14.48 -4.55
N ALA A 193 1.22 14.31 -4.67
CA ALA A 193 2.15 14.41 -3.55
C ALA A 193 2.09 15.79 -2.88
N ALA A 194 2.16 16.87 -3.66
CA ALA A 194 2.07 18.25 -3.17
C ALA A 194 0.72 18.57 -2.50
N LYS A 195 -0.37 17.92 -2.95
CA LYS A 195 -1.71 18.10 -2.37
C LYS A 195 -1.89 17.35 -1.05
N LEU A 196 -1.31 16.15 -0.93
CA LEU A 196 -1.65 15.19 0.14
C LEU A 196 -0.56 15.03 1.20
N ALA A 197 0.67 15.45 0.96
CA ALA A 197 1.76 15.43 1.93
C ALA A 197 2.11 16.85 2.41
N ASP A 198 2.69 16.96 3.62
CA ASP A 198 3.18 18.23 4.15
C ASP A 198 4.59 18.55 3.65
N HIS A 199 5.39 17.51 3.39
CA HIS A 199 6.74 17.61 2.86
C HIS A 199 6.94 16.62 1.72
N VAL A 200 7.43 17.13 0.60
CA VAL A 200 7.66 16.35 -0.62
C VAL A 200 9.12 16.42 -1.05
N ILE A 201 9.74 15.27 -1.26
CA ILE A 201 11.06 15.17 -1.88
C ILE A 201 10.93 14.29 -3.12
N VAL A 202 11.15 14.87 -4.29
CA VAL A 202 11.19 14.13 -5.56
C VAL A 202 12.62 13.70 -5.84
N THR A 203 12.79 12.42 -6.14
CA THR A 203 14.11 11.80 -6.34
C THR A 203 14.12 10.84 -7.53
N SER A 204 15.29 10.25 -7.80
CA SER A 204 15.42 9.20 -8.82
C SER A 204 14.80 7.87 -8.33
N ASP A 205 14.16 7.16 -9.25
CA ASP A 205 13.75 5.75 -9.08
C ASP A 205 14.66 4.84 -9.91
N ASN A 206 14.19 4.27 -11.00
CA ASN A 206 14.96 3.56 -12.01
C ASN A 206 14.99 4.43 -13.28
N PRO A 207 15.97 5.35 -13.46
CA PRO A 207 16.01 6.24 -14.61
C PRO A 207 16.23 5.50 -15.94
N ARG A 208 16.80 4.30 -15.90
CA ARG A 208 17.13 3.48 -17.08
C ARG A 208 18.00 4.25 -18.08
N SER A 209 17.49 4.52 -19.29
CA SER A 209 18.22 5.29 -20.31
C SER A 209 17.98 6.80 -20.24
N GLU A 210 16.97 7.25 -19.46
CA GLU A 210 16.64 8.67 -19.37
C GLU A 210 17.54 9.40 -18.35
N ASN A 211 17.74 10.69 -18.56
CA ASN A 211 18.40 11.55 -17.58
C ASN A 211 17.53 11.68 -16.32
N PRO A 212 18.05 11.31 -15.12
CA PRO A 212 17.27 11.33 -13.89
C PRO A 212 16.77 12.73 -13.51
N GLN A 213 17.55 13.79 -13.77
CA GLN A 213 17.12 15.16 -13.51
C GLN A 213 15.91 15.54 -14.37
N LYS A 214 15.90 15.15 -15.65
CA LYS A 214 14.76 15.41 -16.53
C LYS A 214 13.47 14.74 -16.02
N ILE A 215 13.57 13.51 -15.49
CA ILE A 215 12.42 12.83 -14.90
C ILE A 215 11.89 13.60 -13.69
N ILE A 216 12.80 14.10 -12.83
CA ILE A 216 12.45 14.92 -11.67
C ILE A 216 11.78 16.22 -12.12
N ASP A 217 12.32 16.90 -13.14
CA ASP A 217 11.75 18.14 -13.68
C ASP A 217 10.33 17.91 -14.24
N ASP A 218 10.09 16.79 -14.92
CA ASP A 218 8.77 16.39 -15.42
C ASP A 218 7.76 16.12 -14.27
N ILE A 219 8.22 15.62 -13.12
CA ILE A 219 7.37 15.40 -11.93
C ILE A 219 7.04 16.73 -11.27
N VAL A 220 8.04 17.59 -11.08
CA VAL A 220 7.90 18.87 -10.36
C VAL A 220 7.12 19.90 -11.19
N GLY A 221 7.40 19.99 -12.48
CA GLY A 221 6.72 20.97 -13.34
C GLY A 221 6.76 22.37 -12.76
N ASN A 222 5.59 22.95 -12.44
CA ASN A 222 5.44 24.29 -11.87
C ASN A 222 5.21 24.28 -10.34
N LEU A 223 5.42 23.16 -9.64
CA LEU A 223 5.26 23.09 -8.20
C LEU A 223 6.40 23.84 -7.49
N THR A 224 6.07 24.65 -6.48
CA THR A 224 7.02 25.52 -5.77
C THR A 224 7.51 24.95 -4.45
N ASP A 225 6.67 24.19 -3.74
CA ASP A 225 6.94 23.69 -2.38
C ASP A 225 7.40 22.23 -2.39
N VAL A 226 8.21 21.87 -3.39
CA VAL A 226 8.73 20.51 -3.59
C VAL A 226 10.25 20.54 -3.60
N ARG A 227 10.88 19.75 -2.74
CA ARG A 227 12.34 19.56 -2.75
C ARG A 227 12.72 18.52 -3.79
N THR A 228 13.90 18.66 -4.35
CA THR A 228 14.46 17.70 -5.31
C THR A 228 15.84 17.23 -4.87
N GLU A 229 16.11 15.95 -5.01
CA GLU A 229 17.41 15.34 -4.77
C GLU A 229 17.57 14.12 -5.69
N VAL A 230 18.54 14.16 -6.59
CA VAL A 230 18.77 13.08 -7.56
C VAL A 230 19.22 11.80 -6.88
N ASP A 231 20.10 11.91 -5.90
CA ASP A 231 20.54 10.76 -5.11
C ASP A 231 19.44 10.29 -4.17
N ARG A 232 18.82 9.15 -4.48
CA ARG A 232 17.71 8.58 -3.70
C ARG A 232 18.12 8.28 -2.26
N ARG A 233 19.37 7.87 -2.02
CA ARG A 233 19.87 7.65 -0.66
C ARG A 233 19.89 8.96 0.11
N ALA A 234 20.45 10.02 -0.48
CA ALA A 234 20.49 11.33 0.16
C ALA A 234 19.08 11.89 0.41
N ALA A 235 18.14 11.70 -0.52
CA ALA A 235 16.75 12.09 -0.37
C ALA A 235 16.08 11.41 0.82
N ILE A 236 16.19 10.07 0.94
CA ILE A 236 15.63 9.31 2.06
C ILE A 236 16.29 9.69 3.38
N MET A 237 17.62 9.79 3.40
CA MET A 237 18.37 10.18 4.59
C MET A 237 17.94 11.56 5.09
N SER A 238 17.83 12.56 4.21
CA SER A 238 17.42 13.92 4.60
C SER A 238 15.99 13.93 5.18
N ALA A 239 15.03 13.27 4.51
CA ALA A 239 13.66 13.17 5.01
C ALA A 239 13.60 12.58 6.43
N VAL A 240 14.25 11.43 6.63
CA VAL A 240 14.24 10.72 7.91
C VAL A 240 14.98 11.51 9.00
N LEU A 241 16.07 12.18 8.69
CA LEU A 241 16.86 12.93 9.68
C LEU A 241 16.22 14.26 10.08
N GLU A 242 15.44 14.88 9.19
CA GLU A 242 14.77 16.17 9.43
C GLU A 242 13.37 16.00 10.05
N ALA A 243 12.70 14.87 9.82
CA ALA A 243 11.37 14.60 10.34
C ALA A 243 11.33 14.59 11.89
N ALA A 244 10.26 15.09 12.49
CA ALA A 244 10.02 15.02 13.93
C ALA A 244 9.64 13.59 14.38
N PRO A 245 9.78 13.24 15.68
CA PRO A 245 9.41 11.92 16.19
C PRO A 245 7.95 11.52 15.92
N GLU A 246 7.06 12.49 15.86
CA GLU A 246 5.62 12.32 15.61
C GLU A 246 5.29 12.12 14.13
N ASP A 247 6.23 12.44 13.23
CA ASP A 247 6.00 12.41 11.77
C ASP A 247 5.90 10.98 11.21
N VAL A 248 5.39 10.92 10.00
CA VAL A 248 5.36 9.72 9.16
C VAL A 248 6.08 10.01 7.85
N VAL A 249 7.05 9.17 7.50
CA VAL A 249 7.83 9.30 6.26
C VAL A 249 7.51 8.14 5.32
N LEU A 250 6.80 8.43 4.22
CA LEU A 250 6.56 7.47 3.15
C LEU A 250 7.70 7.51 2.13
N VAL A 251 8.32 6.36 1.88
CA VAL A 251 9.26 6.14 0.78
C VAL A 251 8.57 5.25 -0.25
N ALA A 252 8.19 5.85 -1.39
CA ALA A 252 7.35 5.22 -2.40
C ALA A 252 8.10 4.96 -3.73
N GLY A 253 7.63 3.92 -4.43
CA GLY A 253 8.06 3.57 -5.78
C GLY A 253 8.70 2.19 -5.89
N LYS A 254 9.77 1.93 -5.14
CA LYS A 254 10.57 0.71 -5.26
C LYS A 254 10.06 -0.46 -4.41
N GLY A 255 9.50 -0.16 -3.24
CA GLY A 255 8.99 -1.19 -2.33
C GLY A 255 10.03 -2.25 -1.99
N HIS A 256 9.86 -3.47 -2.50
CA HIS A 256 10.75 -4.61 -2.26
C HIS A 256 11.94 -4.70 -3.24
N GLU A 257 12.02 -3.82 -4.25
CA GLU A 257 13.13 -3.84 -5.19
C GLU A 257 14.46 -3.57 -4.46
N THR A 258 15.47 -4.39 -4.78
CA THR A 258 16.83 -4.29 -4.19
C THR A 258 17.85 -3.76 -5.19
N TYR A 259 17.40 -3.01 -6.19
CA TYR A 259 18.25 -2.45 -7.23
C TYR A 259 17.74 -1.11 -7.74
N GLN A 260 18.64 -0.35 -8.33
CA GLN A 260 18.36 0.83 -9.16
C GLN A 260 18.99 0.63 -10.53
N ILE A 261 18.21 0.88 -11.60
CA ILE A 261 18.68 0.72 -12.98
C ILE A 261 19.10 2.10 -13.51
N ILE A 262 20.39 2.28 -13.76
CA ILE A 262 20.99 3.51 -14.30
C ILE A 262 21.77 3.13 -15.54
N GLU A 263 21.47 3.74 -16.70
CA GLU A 263 22.13 3.46 -17.98
C GLU A 263 22.19 1.97 -18.31
N GLY A 264 21.10 1.22 -17.98
CA GLY A 264 21.00 -0.21 -18.20
C GLY A 264 21.74 -1.09 -17.19
N VAL A 265 22.50 -0.51 -16.27
CA VAL A 265 23.23 -1.24 -15.22
C VAL A 265 22.38 -1.33 -13.95
N HIS A 266 22.34 -2.52 -13.34
CA HIS A 266 21.69 -2.77 -12.06
C HIS A 266 22.67 -2.48 -10.92
N HIS A 267 22.39 -1.43 -10.15
CA HIS A 267 23.11 -1.11 -8.93
C HIS A 267 22.30 -1.59 -7.73
N TYR A 268 22.95 -2.23 -6.75
CA TYR A 268 22.29 -2.63 -5.52
C TYR A 268 21.77 -1.40 -4.76
N PHE A 269 20.49 -1.40 -4.41
CA PHE A 269 19.85 -0.34 -3.66
C PHE A 269 18.55 -0.86 -3.00
N SER A 270 18.37 -0.59 -1.70
CA SER A 270 17.16 -0.97 -0.97
C SER A 270 16.66 0.20 -0.13
N ASP A 271 15.43 0.66 -0.41
CA ASP A 271 14.76 1.70 0.38
C ASP A 271 14.71 1.33 1.87
N GLN A 272 14.40 0.08 2.18
CA GLN A 272 14.30 -0.42 3.55
C GLN A 272 15.63 -0.32 4.31
N GLU A 273 16.72 -0.66 3.67
CA GLU A 273 18.06 -0.57 4.28
C GLU A 273 18.47 0.88 4.50
N VAL A 274 18.13 1.76 3.57
CA VAL A 274 18.44 3.19 3.70
C VAL A 274 17.64 3.82 4.84
N VAL A 275 16.35 3.52 4.97
CA VAL A 275 15.51 3.98 6.09
C VAL A 275 16.06 3.47 7.42
N LYS A 276 16.43 2.18 7.52
CA LYS A 276 17.04 1.62 8.73
C LYS A 276 18.39 2.27 9.08
N ALA A 277 19.22 2.56 8.07
CA ALA A 277 20.47 3.27 8.26
C ALA A 277 20.23 4.70 8.78
N ALA A 278 19.24 5.41 8.24
CA ALA A 278 18.84 6.74 8.69
C ALA A 278 18.33 6.73 10.14
N PHE A 279 17.54 5.73 10.54
CA PHE A 279 17.11 5.56 11.93
C PHE A 279 18.28 5.34 12.88
N ASN A 280 19.29 4.56 12.47
CA ASN A 280 20.50 4.37 13.27
C ASN A 280 21.29 5.68 13.43
N GLU A 281 21.38 6.49 12.37
CA GLU A 281 22.03 7.79 12.43
C GLU A 281 21.27 8.77 13.35
N ARG A 282 19.93 8.83 13.29
CA ARG A 282 19.10 9.59 14.22
C ARG A 282 19.44 9.25 15.67
N ARG A 283 19.46 7.95 15.99
CA ARG A 283 19.81 7.48 17.34
C ARG A 283 21.17 7.98 17.80
N ILE A 284 22.18 7.95 16.93
CA ILE A 284 23.54 8.43 17.27
C ILE A 284 23.54 9.94 17.53
N ARG A 285 22.75 10.72 16.79
CA ARG A 285 22.63 12.18 16.97
C ARG A 285 21.93 12.55 18.28
N THR A 286 20.93 11.76 18.69
CA THR A 286 20.18 11.98 19.95
C THR A 286 21.01 11.65 21.20
N LEU A 287 22.06 10.81 21.07
CA LEU A 287 22.95 10.42 22.16
C LEU A 287 24.15 11.37 22.35
N LYS A 288 24.32 12.34 21.46
CA LYS A 288 25.34 13.41 21.56
C LYS A 288 24.76 14.68 22.12
#